data_db124b494a1306a01e5102d13250b09e
#
_entry.id   db124b494a1306a01e5102d13250b09e
#
_cell.length_a   1.000
_cell.length_b   1.000
_cell.length_c   1.000
_cell.angle_alpha   90.00
_cell.angle_beta   90.00
_cell.angle_gamma   90.00
#
_symmetry.space_group_name_H-M   'P 1'
#
loop_
_entity.id
_entity.type
_entity.pdbx_description
1 polymer ?
#
loop_
_entity_poly.entity_id
_entity_poly.type
_entity_poly.pdbx_seq_one_letter_code
_entity_poly.pdbx_strand_id
1 'polypeptide(L)'
;MLQGATERKAEAEQRLKKQPVPQKKRRFKSKLFGLLLLVSTAAVLFSSQPFTFLLIGSDARPGESLRGSRSDSLSVMQFVPLSRTIQLTSIPRDTYTPIACEDGKKDKITHAFAYGGEDCTSSAVSELLDQDIDSKIVISFDSFIGLIDEIGGIDLVSTGTFSEQDASGKANQYTFQKGKEYHMDGAMALAYSRHRKSDTDVARANRQSEVIQAVATDLMKPTGWSSIPDANRYMKEEMNLDVSVRQMMTAGLSLALLSEREHLEVEGVSERMNGIFYDFPKKKELKELRAKLDTTFYGTLKND
;
A
#
# COMPACT_ATOMS: atom_id res chain seq x y z
N MET A 1 -26.47 42.16 72.43
CA MET A 1 -26.95 42.11 71.03
C MET A 1 -25.88 41.81 70.00
N LEU A 2 -24.60 41.83 70.29
CA LEU A 2 -23.52 41.59 69.30
C LEU A 2 -23.14 40.13 69.12
N GLN A 3 -23.39 39.20 70.05
CA GLN A 3 -23.03 37.77 69.93
C GLN A 3 -23.92 36.98 68.94
N GLY A 4 -25.20 37.30 68.79
CA GLY A 4 -26.09 36.61 67.88
C GLY A 4 -25.90 36.92 66.38
N ALA A 5 -25.15 38.00 66.08
CA ALA A 5 -24.85 38.38 64.69
C ALA A 5 -23.65 37.62 64.16
N THR A 6 -22.68 37.26 64.98
CA THR A 6 -21.50 36.46 64.63
C THR A 6 -21.85 35.00 64.41
N GLU A 7 -22.71 34.42 65.23
CA GLU A 7 -23.18 33.02 65.05
C GLU A 7 -23.97 32.82 63.77
N ARG A 8 -24.88 33.76 63.45
CA ARG A 8 -25.63 33.68 62.15
C ARG A 8 -24.77 33.81 60.90
N LYS A 9 -23.69 34.62 61.00
CA LYS A 9 -22.69 34.72 59.91
C LYS A 9 -21.90 33.41 59.75
N ALA A 10 -21.49 32.77 60.83
CA ALA A 10 -20.78 31.52 60.85
C ALA A 10 -21.66 30.36 60.29
N GLU A 11 -22.96 30.30 60.66
CA GLU A 11 -23.91 29.33 60.13
C GLU A 11 -24.21 29.57 58.63
N ALA A 12 -24.28 30.81 58.18
CA ALA A 12 -24.50 31.16 56.77
C ALA A 12 -23.26 30.74 55.90
N GLU A 13 -22.06 30.96 56.43
CA GLU A 13 -20.82 30.51 55.74
C GLU A 13 -20.70 28.99 55.70
N GLN A 14 -21.13 28.26 56.75
CA GLN A 14 -21.16 26.79 56.74
C GLN A 14 -22.21 26.23 55.76
N ARG A 15 -23.34 26.91 55.60
CA ARG A 15 -24.37 26.51 54.60
C ARG A 15 -23.89 26.74 53.15
N LEU A 16 -23.15 27.80 52.89
CA LEU A 16 -22.52 28.08 51.59
C LEU A 16 -21.44 27.06 51.21
N LYS A 17 -20.70 26.52 52.19
CA LYS A 17 -19.69 25.48 51.96
C LYS A 17 -20.26 24.08 51.72
N LYS A 18 -21.55 23.85 51.98
CA LYS A 18 -22.26 22.56 51.82
C LYS A 18 -23.09 22.46 50.55
N GLN A 19 -22.99 23.43 49.62
CA GLN A 19 -23.69 23.27 48.35
C GLN A 19 -22.97 22.22 47.48
N PRO A 20 -23.65 21.15 47.03
CA PRO A 20 -23.04 20.15 46.17
C PRO A 20 -22.68 20.77 44.83
N VAL A 21 -21.40 20.68 44.50
CA VAL A 21 -20.91 21.11 43.17
C VAL A 21 -21.74 20.42 42.09
N PRO A 22 -22.28 21.13 41.10
CA PRO A 22 -23.19 20.57 40.13
C PRO A 22 -22.51 19.44 39.33
N GLN A 23 -22.99 18.21 39.53
CA GLN A 23 -22.49 16.98 38.90
C GLN A 23 -22.68 16.93 37.34
N LYS A 24 -23.29 17.94 36.75
CA LYS A 24 -23.57 18.01 35.31
C LYS A 24 -22.31 17.96 34.45
N LYS A 25 -21.18 18.56 34.86
CA LYS A 25 -19.93 18.59 34.08
C LYS A 25 -19.25 17.21 34.00
N ARG A 26 -19.41 16.37 35.03
CA ARG A 26 -18.78 15.04 35.09
C ARG A 26 -19.49 14.03 34.17
N ARG A 27 -20.84 14.08 34.11
CA ARG A 27 -21.65 13.24 33.20
C ARG A 27 -21.47 13.60 31.74
N PHE A 28 -21.21 14.87 31.40
CA PHE A 28 -20.94 15.29 30.02
C PHE A 28 -19.57 14.76 29.56
N LYS A 29 -18.53 14.87 30.39
CA LYS A 29 -17.19 14.33 30.08
C LYS A 29 -17.20 12.82 29.90
N SER A 30 -17.96 12.07 30.72
CA SER A 30 -18.06 10.61 30.59
C SER A 30 -18.82 10.18 29.32
N LYS A 31 -19.87 10.91 28.92
CA LYS A 31 -20.59 10.66 27.66
C LYS A 31 -19.73 10.98 26.45
N LEU A 32 -18.97 12.08 26.47
CA LEU A 32 -18.03 12.44 25.42
C LEU A 32 -16.90 11.41 25.31
N PHE A 33 -16.35 10.94 26.43
CA PHE A 33 -15.35 9.88 26.46
C PHE A 33 -15.92 8.54 25.91
N GLY A 34 -17.13 8.17 26.32
CA GLY A 34 -17.82 6.98 25.78
C GLY A 34 -18.05 7.07 24.27
N LEU A 35 -18.45 8.25 23.77
CA LEU A 35 -18.62 8.47 22.32
C LEU A 35 -17.28 8.39 21.59
N LEU A 36 -16.23 8.99 22.10
CA LEU A 36 -14.88 8.91 21.53
C LEU A 36 -14.36 7.46 21.49
N LEU A 37 -14.57 6.72 22.57
CA LEU A 37 -14.21 5.30 22.61
C LEU A 37 -14.99 4.49 21.57
N LEU A 38 -16.30 4.71 21.46
CA LEU A 38 -17.14 4.04 20.46
C LEU A 38 -16.70 4.38 19.04
N VAL A 39 -16.43 5.64 18.74
CA VAL A 39 -15.98 6.09 17.42
C VAL A 39 -14.59 5.52 17.10
N SER A 40 -13.65 5.51 18.06
CA SER A 40 -12.32 4.94 17.86
C SER A 40 -12.39 3.42 17.65
N THR A 41 -13.22 2.71 18.42
CA THR A 41 -13.44 1.26 18.22
C THR A 41 -14.06 0.96 16.86
N ALA A 42 -15.07 1.73 16.47
CA ALA A 42 -15.69 1.59 15.15
C ALA A 42 -14.68 1.87 14.01
N ALA A 43 -13.85 2.90 14.15
CA ALA A 43 -12.79 3.22 13.19
C ALA A 43 -11.75 2.09 13.07
N VAL A 44 -11.32 1.52 14.20
CA VAL A 44 -10.40 0.38 14.21
C VAL A 44 -11.03 -0.84 13.54
N LEU A 45 -12.26 -1.20 13.88
CA LEU A 45 -12.98 -2.31 13.26
C LEU A 45 -13.18 -2.09 11.75
N PHE A 46 -13.50 -0.88 11.35
CA PHE A 46 -13.66 -0.50 9.94
C PHE A 46 -12.35 -0.62 9.15
N SER A 47 -11.23 -0.22 9.74
CA SER A 47 -9.91 -0.29 9.10
C SER A 47 -9.19 -1.63 9.29
N SER A 48 -9.75 -2.56 10.06
CA SER A 48 -9.15 -3.89 10.29
C SER A 48 -9.54 -4.95 9.25
N GLN A 49 -10.48 -4.63 8.36
CA GLN A 49 -10.86 -5.56 7.30
C GLN A 49 -9.73 -5.72 6.28
N PRO A 50 -9.35 -6.96 5.93
CA PRO A 50 -8.33 -7.20 4.93
C PRO A 50 -8.77 -6.75 3.54
N PHE A 51 -7.81 -6.50 2.65
CA PHE A 51 -8.08 -6.28 1.24
C PHE A 51 -6.89 -6.64 0.37
N THR A 52 -7.17 -6.96 -0.89
CA THR A 52 -6.20 -7.35 -1.91
C THR A 52 -6.05 -6.25 -2.95
N PHE A 53 -4.81 -5.89 -3.23
CA PHE A 53 -4.44 -4.80 -4.11
C PHE A 53 -3.51 -5.27 -5.22
N LEU A 54 -3.90 -5.06 -6.48
CA LEU A 54 -3.09 -5.39 -7.65
C LEU A 54 -2.27 -4.19 -8.11
N LEU A 55 -0.96 -4.35 -8.14
CA LEU A 55 0.00 -3.40 -8.67
C LEU A 55 0.43 -3.84 -10.06
N ILE A 56 0.18 -3.01 -11.07
CA ILE A 56 0.51 -3.24 -12.47
C ILE A 56 1.54 -2.20 -12.89
N GLY A 57 2.79 -2.63 -13.10
CA GLY A 57 3.82 -1.77 -13.68
C GLY A 57 3.82 -1.88 -15.19
N SER A 58 3.52 -0.78 -15.89
CA SER A 58 3.52 -0.72 -17.36
C SER A 58 4.90 -0.39 -17.90
N ASP A 59 5.25 -0.97 -19.06
CA ASP A 59 6.47 -0.68 -19.81
C ASP A 59 6.36 0.56 -20.72
N ALA A 60 5.20 1.24 -20.68
CA ALA A 60 5.01 2.47 -21.42
C ALA A 60 6.09 3.51 -21.04
N ARG A 61 6.78 4.02 -22.07
CA ARG A 61 7.82 5.05 -21.89
C ARG A 61 7.18 6.43 -21.68
N PRO A 62 7.94 7.39 -21.16
CA PRO A 62 7.47 8.76 -21.01
C PRO A 62 6.80 9.30 -22.27
N GLY A 63 5.55 9.77 -22.13
CA GLY A 63 4.73 10.30 -23.23
C GLY A 63 4.08 9.23 -24.12
N GLU A 64 4.25 7.93 -23.85
CA GLU A 64 3.57 6.85 -24.58
C GLU A 64 2.21 6.52 -23.94
N SER A 65 1.28 6.08 -24.79
CA SER A 65 -0.04 5.58 -24.31
C SER A 65 0.11 4.29 -23.53
N LEU A 66 -0.63 4.15 -22.42
CA LEU A 66 -0.77 2.87 -21.71
C LEU A 66 -1.47 1.80 -22.57
N ARG A 67 -2.32 2.23 -23.52
CA ARG A 67 -3.08 1.32 -24.37
C ARG A 67 -2.14 0.56 -25.31
N GLY A 68 -2.14 -0.77 -25.22
CA GLY A 68 -1.28 -1.65 -26.01
C GLY A 68 0.13 -1.85 -25.45
N SER A 69 0.48 -1.18 -24.33
CA SER A 69 1.70 -1.50 -23.58
C SER A 69 1.56 -2.83 -22.83
N ARG A 70 2.65 -3.32 -22.26
CA ARG A 70 2.68 -4.56 -21.50
C ARG A 70 2.84 -4.29 -20.02
N SER A 71 2.33 -5.21 -19.21
CA SER A 71 2.64 -5.20 -17.77
C SER A 71 3.98 -5.92 -17.53
N ASP A 72 5.05 -5.15 -17.35
CA ASP A 72 6.39 -5.70 -17.10
C ASP A 72 6.60 -6.12 -15.64
N SER A 73 5.76 -5.63 -14.75
CA SER A 73 5.75 -5.96 -13.32
C SER A 73 4.32 -6.16 -12.84
N LEU A 74 4.06 -7.30 -12.23
CA LEU A 74 2.78 -7.65 -11.63
C LEU A 74 3.03 -8.11 -10.20
N SER A 75 2.36 -7.48 -9.25
CA SER A 75 2.42 -7.87 -7.85
C SER A 75 1.07 -7.72 -7.18
N VAL A 76 0.70 -8.69 -6.37
CA VAL A 76 -0.50 -8.63 -5.53
C VAL A 76 -0.08 -8.38 -4.10
N MET A 77 -0.63 -7.36 -3.50
CA MET A 77 -0.40 -7.00 -2.10
C MET A 77 -1.66 -7.27 -1.29
N GLN A 78 -1.55 -8.09 -0.26
CA GLN A 78 -2.63 -8.34 0.69
C GLN A 78 -2.32 -7.65 2.02
N PHE A 79 -3.25 -6.81 2.45
CA PHE A 79 -3.18 -6.12 3.74
C PHE A 79 -4.09 -6.83 4.73
N VAL A 80 -3.52 -7.42 5.77
CA VAL A 80 -4.25 -8.17 6.80
C VAL A 80 -3.92 -7.61 8.19
N PRO A 81 -4.56 -6.49 8.60
CA PRO A 81 -4.21 -5.75 9.82
C PRO A 81 -4.31 -6.57 11.10
N LEU A 82 -5.30 -7.46 11.21
CA LEU A 82 -5.52 -8.27 12.41
C LEU A 82 -4.40 -9.28 12.65
N SER A 83 -3.86 -9.88 11.60
CA SER A 83 -2.68 -10.75 11.70
C SER A 83 -1.37 -9.97 11.67
N ARG A 84 -1.43 -8.63 11.48
CA ARG A 84 -0.27 -7.76 11.32
C ARG A 84 0.65 -8.24 10.20
N THR A 85 0.06 -8.62 9.06
CA THR A 85 0.78 -9.16 7.91
C THR A 85 0.50 -8.32 6.68
N ILE A 86 1.55 -8.03 5.92
CA ILE A 86 1.48 -7.52 4.55
C ILE A 86 2.17 -8.55 3.68
N GLN A 87 1.42 -9.22 2.81
CA GLN A 87 1.98 -10.16 1.84
C GLN A 87 2.12 -9.49 0.49
N LEU A 88 3.29 -9.63 -0.12
CA LEU A 88 3.58 -9.19 -1.47
C LEU A 88 3.85 -10.43 -2.33
N THR A 89 2.94 -10.74 -3.24
CA THR A 89 3.07 -11.85 -4.19
C THR A 89 3.50 -11.32 -5.55
N SER A 90 4.71 -11.65 -5.97
CA SER A 90 5.21 -11.31 -7.31
C SER A 90 4.79 -12.35 -8.33
N ILE A 91 4.38 -11.91 -9.52
CA ILE A 91 3.97 -12.74 -10.63
C ILE A 91 4.93 -12.48 -11.81
N PRO A 92 5.71 -13.47 -12.24
CA PRO A 92 6.57 -13.32 -13.41
C PRO A 92 5.76 -12.96 -14.65
N ARG A 93 6.19 -11.98 -15.42
CA ARG A 93 5.46 -11.47 -16.59
C ARG A 93 5.21 -12.51 -17.69
N ASP A 94 6.09 -13.50 -17.77
CA ASP A 94 6.04 -14.58 -18.78
C ASP A 94 5.20 -15.79 -18.31
N THR A 95 4.52 -15.68 -17.15
CA THR A 95 3.65 -16.72 -16.59
C THR A 95 2.57 -17.13 -17.57
N TYR A 96 2.54 -18.42 -17.92
CA TYR A 96 1.57 -19.02 -18.84
C TYR A 96 0.26 -19.34 -18.12
N THR A 97 -0.78 -18.56 -18.42
CA THR A 97 -2.07 -18.64 -17.74
C THR A 97 -3.23 -18.39 -18.73
N PRO A 98 -4.47 -18.81 -18.40
CA PRO A 98 -5.64 -18.37 -19.16
C PRO A 98 -5.78 -16.84 -19.10
N ILE A 99 -6.17 -16.22 -20.21
CA ILE A 99 -6.47 -14.80 -20.32
C ILE A 99 -7.99 -14.67 -20.52
N ALA A 100 -8.70 -14.27 -19.47
CA ALA A 100 -10.15 -14.28 -19.44
C ALA A 100 -10.79 -13.44 -20.57
N CYS A 101 -10.21 -12.28 -20.90
CA CYS A 101 -10.70 -11.40 -21.96
C CYS A 101 -10.41 -11.90 -23.41
N GLU A 102 -9.71 -13.03 -23.55
CA GLU A 102 -9.42 -13.73 -24.80
C GLU A 102 -10.06 -15.12 -24.83
N ASP A 103 -11.29 -15.24 -24.36
CA ASP A 103 -12.05 -16.50 -24.29
C ASP A 103 -11.29 -17.64 -23.55
N GLY A 104 -10.48 -17.27 -22.57
CA GLY A 104 -9.67 -18.22 -21.78
C GLY A 104 -8.51 -18.85 -22.55
N LYS A 105 -8.12 -18.33 -23.70
CA LYS A 105 -6.89 -18.73 -24.37
C LYS A 105 -5.71 -18.45 -23.47
N LYS A 106 -4.77 -19.41 -23.46
CA LYS A 106 -3.57 -19.27 -22.63
C LYS A 106 -2.49 -18.50 -23.35
N ASP A 107 -1.90 -17.55 -22.64
CA ASP A 107 -0.76 -16.76 -23.10
C ASP A 107 0.06 -16.27 -21.89
N LYS A 108 1.09 -15.46 -22.12
CA LYS A 108 1.82 -14.76 -21.06
C LYS A 108 0.89 -13.79 -20.36
N ILE A 109 0.94 -13.77 -19.03
CA ILE A 109 0.08 -12.87 -18.24
C ILE A 109 0.29 -11.39 -18.58
N THR A 110 1.51 -11.00 -18.99
CA THR A 110 1.82 -9.62 -19.44
C THR A 110 0.95 -9.17 -20.63
N HIS A 111 0.49 -10.10 -21.47
CA HIS A 111 -0.34 -9.77 -22.62
C HIS A 111 -1.78 -9.42 -22.23
N ALA A 112 -2.26 -9.83 -21.06
CA ALA A 112 -3.58 -9.44 -20.56
C ALA A 112 -3.76 -7.92 -20.54
N PHE A 113 -2.70 -7.19 -20.15
CA PHE A 113 -2.72 -5.74 -20.15
C PHE A 113 -2.81 -5.13 -21.54
N ALA A 114 -2.10 -5.69 -22.50
CA ALA A 114 -2.15 -5.25 -23.90
C ALA A 114 -3.52 -5.55 -24.57
N TYR A 115 -4.19 -6.63 -24.18
CA TYR A 115 -5.48 -7.04 -24.75
C TYR A 115 -6.66 -6.27 -24.16
N GLY A 116 -6.72 -6.08 -22.85
CA GLY A 116 -7.87 -5.50 -22.19
C GLY A 116 -7.54 -4.63 -20.95
N GLY A 117 -6.32 -4.09 -20.86
CA GLY A 117 -5.91 -3.19 -19.79
C GLY A 117 -5.93 -3.83 -18.40
N GLU A 118 -6.16 -2.98 -17.42
CA GLU A 118 -6.15 -3.38 -16.00
C GLU A 118 -7.25 -4.37 -15.63
N ASP A 119 -8.42 -4.32 -16.27
CA ASP A 119 -9.55 -5.22 -15.97
C ASP A 119 -9.25 -6.65 -16.43
N CYS A 120 -8.72 -6.80 -17.63
CA CYS A 120 -8.28 -8.09 -18.14
C CYS A 120 -7.13 -8.67 -17.31
N THR A 121 -6.16 -7.83 -16.93
CA THR A 121 -5.05 -8.23 -16.07
C THR A 121 -5.54 -8.67 -14.69
N SER A 122 -6.44 -7.90 -14.08
CA SER A 122 -7.05 -8.24 -12.79
C SER A 122 -7.77 -9.58 -12.82
N SER A 123 -8.57 -9.83 -13.87
CA SER A 123 -9.26 -11.11 -14.06
C SER A 123 -8.30 -12.28 -14.23
N ALA A 124 -7.22 -12.11 -15.01
CA ALA A 124 -6.22 -13.15 -15.20
C ALA A 124 -5.42 -13.45 -13.92
N VAL A 125 -5.10 -12.42 -13.13
CA VAL A 125 -4.44 -12.57 -11.84
C VAL A 125 -5.35 -13.23 -10.81
N SER A 126 -6.63 -12.81 -10.76
CA SER A 126 -7.65 -13.41 -9.88
C SER A 126 -7.80 -14.92 -10.14
N GLU A 127 -7.90 -15.33 -11.41
CA GLU A 127 -7.96 -16.74 -11.79
C GLU A 127 -6.66 -17.49 -11.46
N LEU A 128 -5.49 -16.88 -11.73
CA LEU A 128 -4.19 -17.49 -11.45
C LEU A 128 -3.99 -17.73 -9.95
N LEU A 129 -4.36 -16.79 -9.08
CA LEU A 129 -4.13 -16.88 -7.64
C LEU A 129 -5.32 -17.47 -6.87
N ASP A 130 -6.50 -17.59 -7.50
CA ASP A 130 -7.76 -17.94 -6.85
C ASP A 130 -8.10 -16.98 -5.72
N GLN A 131 -7.93 -15.66 -6.00
CA GLN A 131 -8.13 -14.57 -5.05
C GLN A 131 -8.93 -13.43 -5.69
N ASP A 132 -9.84 -12.85 -4.94
CA ASP A 132 -10.51 -11.62 -5.36
C ASP A 132 -9.55 -10.42 -5.30
N ILE A 133 -9.58 -9.57 -6.32
CA ILE A 133 -8.81 -8.33 -6.37
C ILE A 133 -9.75 -7.17 -6.06
N ASP A 134 -9.60 -6.58 -4.89
CA ASP A 134 -10.46 -5.49 -4.41
C ASP A 134 -10.17 -4.15 -5.09
N SER A 135 -8.89 -3.90 -5.40
CA SER A 135 -8.44 -2.65 -6.00
C SER A 135 -7.19 -2.87 -6.84
N LYS A 136 -6.98 -1.98 -7.79
CA LYS A 136 -5.85 -2.03 -8.71
C LYS A 136 -5.28 -0.65 -8.97
N ILE A 137 -3.99 -0.59 -9.35
CA ILE A 137 -3.30 0.62 -9.79
C ILE A 137 -2.40 0.28 -10.96
N VAL A 138 -2.36 1.18 -11.95
CA VAL A 138 -1.41 1.12 -13.06
C VAL A 138 -0.33 2.16 -12.85
N ILE A 139 0.91 1.71 -12.80
CA ILE A 139 2.07 2.59 -12.64
C ILE A 139 2.91 2.54 -13.91
N SER A 140 2.98 3.68 -14.60
CA SER A 140 3.97 3.96 -15.63
C SER A 140 5.17 4.71 -15.05
N PHE A 141 6.22 4.92 -15.84
CA PHE A 141 7.33 5.75 -15.41
C PHE A 141 6.90 7.19 -15.12
N ASP A 142 6.05 7.75 -15.99
CA ASP A 142 5.54 9.13 -15.82
C ASP A 142 4.70 9.28 -14.56
N SER A 143 3.75 8.35 -14.36
CA SER A 143 2.88 8.42 -13.18
C SER A 143 3.64 8.16 -11.86
N PHE A 144 4.68 7.31 -11.88
CA PHE A 144 5.54 7.11 -10.72
C PHE A 144 6.33 8.39 -10.39
N ILE A 145 6.97 8.99 -11.42
CA ILE A 145 7.73 10.25 -11.26
C ILE A 145 6.80 11.34 -10.72
N GLY A 146 5.65 11.53 -11.37
CA GLY A 146 4.72 12.58 -10.99
C GLY A 146 4.14 12.39 -9.58
N LEU A 147 3.87 11.17 -9.13
CA LEU A 147 3.41 10.92 -7.75
C LEU A 147 4.46 11.35 -6.72
N ILE A 148 5.73 10.99 -6.94
CA ILE A 148 6.82 11.38 -6.03
C ILE A 148 7.00 12.89 -6.01
N ASP A 149 6.94 13.54 -7.18
CA ASP A 149 7.08 15.00 -7.30
C ASP A 149 5.89 15.73 -6.65
N GLU A 150 4.65 15.20 -6.79
CA GLU A 150 3.44 15.77 -6.20
C GLU A 150 3.48 15.75 -4.65
N ILE A 151 4.12 14.74 -4.05
CA ILE A 151 4.31 14.70 -2.60
C ILE A 151 5.54 15.49 -2.12
N GLY A 152 6.28 16.11 -3.04
CA GLY A 152 7.46 16.93 -2.74
C GLY A 152 8.76 16.14 -2.59
N GLY A 153 8.84 14.93 -3.15
CA GLY A 153 10.00 14.04 -3.01
C GLY A 153 9.91 13.09 -1.82
N ILE A 154 10.90 12.21 -1.69
CA ILE A 154 11.01 11.26 -0.58
C ILE A 154 12.42 11.26 0.01
N ASP A 155 12.52 11.07 1.33
CA ASP A 155 13.79 10.89 2.01
C ASP A 155 14.11 9.40 2.17
N LEU A 156 15.27 8.96 1.66
CA LEU A 156 15.67 7.56 1.67
C LEU A 156 17.19 7.39 1.87
N VAL A 157 17.55 6.44 2.75
CA VAL A 157 18.95 6.02 2.94
C VAL A 157 19.26 4.89 1.97
N SER A 158 20.22 5.10 1.05
CA SER A 158 20.57 4.09 0.06
C SER A 158 21.18 2.83 0.68
N THR A 159 20.64 1.67 0.30
CA THR A 159 21.16 0.36 0.72
C THR A 159 22.25 -0.19 -0.18
N GLY A 160 22.51 0.45 -1.32
CA GLY A 160 23.53 0.06 -2.30
C GLY A 160 24.42 1.21 -2.77
N THR A 161 25.58 0.86 -3.37
CA THR A 161 26.44 1.80 -4.09
C THR A 161 26.41 1.45 -5.57
N PHE A 162 25.82 2.34 -6.37
CA PHE A 162 25.67 2.13 -7.82
C PHE A 162 25.37 3.44 -8.56
N SER A 163 25.49 3.40 -9.88
CA SER A 163 25.06 4.50 -10.77
C SER A 163 24.01 3.98 -11.75
N GLU A 164 23.02 4.80 -12.05
CA GLU A 164 21.91 4.47 -12.94
C GLU A 164 21.63 5.58 -13.94
N GLN A 165 21.02 5.20 -15.04
CA GLN A 165 20.53 6.10 -16.09
C GLN A 165 19.22 6.77 -15.70
N ASP A 166 18.92 7.91 -16.31
CA ASP A 166 17.61 8.54 -16.20
C ASP A 166 16.51 7.78 -16.98
N ALA A 167 15.30 8.28 -16.98
CA ALA A 167 14.17 7.68 -17.69
C ALA A 167 14.37 7.71 -19.22
N SER A 168 15.17 8.65 -19.75
CA SER A 168 15.51 8.75 -21.17
C SER A 168 16.62 7.79 -21.60
N GLY A 169 17.29 7.12 -20.66
CA GLY A 169 18.39 6.20 -20.93
C GLY A 169 19.78 6.84 -20.89
N LYS A 170 19.92 8.09 -20.45
CA LYS A 170 21.21 8.76 -20.28
C LYS A 170 21.98 8.13 -19.12
N ALA A 171 23.10 7.49 -19.42
CA ALA A 171 23.88 6.71 -18.48
C ALA A 171 24.50 7.55 -17.35
N ASN A 172 24.64 6.94 -16.17
CA ASN A 172 25.30 7.51 -14.97
C ASN A 172 24.76 8.88 -14.54
N GLN A 173 23.48 9.13 -14.77
CA GLN A 173 22.85 10.40 -14.39
C GLN A 173 22.67 10.49 -12.87
N TYR A 174 22.39 9.37 -12.21
CA TYR A 174 22.21 9.28 -10.76
C TYR A 174 23.26 8.36 -10.15
N THR A 175 23.84 8.77 -9.02
CA THR A 175 24.83 7.98 -8.27
C THR A 175 24.40 7.87 -6.81
N PHE A 176 24.33 6.66 -6.32
CA PHE A 176 23.96 6.31 -4.95
C PHE A 176 25.14 5.71 -4.21
N GLN A 177 25.24 6.00 -2.92
CA GLN A 177 26.26 5.47 -2.02
C GLN A 177 25.56 4.82 -0.82
N LYS A 178 25.92 3.58 -0.51
CA LYS A 178 25.36 2.84 0.62
C LYS A 178 25.51 3.62 1.93
N GLY A 179 24.43 3.73 2.68
CA GLY A 179 24.38 4.42 3.97
C GLY A 179 24.23 5.93 3.88
N LYS A 180 24.23 6.52 2.67
CA LYS A 180 23.98 7.95 2.49
C LYS A 180 22.49 8.21 2.31
N GLU A 181 22.00 9.24 2.99
CA GLU A 181 20.63 9.75 2.85
C GLU A 181 20.52 10.66 1.63
N TYR A 182 19.41 10.53 0.92
CA TYR A 182 19.07 11.31 -0.27
C TYR A 182 17.64 11.80 -0.14
N HIS A 183 17.43 13.08 -0.47
CA HIS A 183 16.11 13.56 -0.83
C HIS A 183 15.93 13.33 -2.33
N MET A 184 15.04 12.41 -2.71
CA MET A 184 14.86 11.96 -4.09
C MET A 184 13.61 12.60 -4.69
N ASP A 185 13.73 13.26 -5.81
CA ASP A 185 12.62 13.55 -6.72
C ASP A 185 12.14 12.25 -7.42
N GLY A 186 11.07 12.36 -8.19
CA GLY A 186 10.49 11.19 -8.86
C GLY A 186 11.45 10.50 -9.82
N ALA A 187 12.24 11.27 -10.57
CA ALA A 187 13.19 10.72 -11.53
C ALA A 187 14.35 9.98 -10.84
N MET A 188 14.85 10.51 -9.74
CA MET A 188 15.89 9.88 -8.93
C MET A 188 15.36 8.63 -8.21
N ALA A 189 14.14 8.67 -7.66
CA ALA A 189 13.47 7.53 -7.03
C ALA A 189 13.21 6.40 -8.04
N LEU A 190 12.80 6.73 -9.27
CA LEU A 190 12.65 5.76 -10.36
C LEU A 190 14.00 5.10 -10.70
N ALA A 191 15.08 5.88 -10.85
CA ALA A 191 16.41 5.36 -11.13
C ALA A 191 16.89 4.42 -10.01
N TYR A 192 16.63 4.78 -8.73
CA TYR A 192 16.95 3.95 -7.57
C TYR A 192 16.20 2.61 -7.58
N SER A 193 14.90 2.64 -7.84
CA SER A 193 14.01 1.46 -7.76
C SER A 193 14.27 0.44 -8.88
N ARG A 194 14.75 0.86 -10.06
CA ARG A 194 14.88 -0.01 -11.24
C ARG A 194 16.28 -0.58 -11.48
N HIS A 195 17.28 -0.22 -10.68
CA HIS A 195 18.65 -0.71 -10.86
C HIS A 195 18.77 -2.24 -10.83
N ARG A 196 19.45 -2.83 -11.85
CA ARG A 196 19.66 -4.28 -11.99
C ARG A 196 21.12 -4.63 -12.33
N LYS A 197 21.92 -3.69 -12.81
CA LYS A 197 23.22 -3.98 -13.46
C LYS A 197 24.26 -4.62 -12.55
N SER A 198 24.21 -4.33 -11.25
CA SER A 198 25.17 -4.82 -10.27
C SER A 198 24.56 -5.74 -9.20
N ASP A 199 23.26 -6.08 -9.33
CA ASP A 199 22.49 -6.69 -8.25
C ASP A 199 21.57 -7.83 -8.70
N THR A 200 21.05 -8.57 -7.72
CA THR A 200 20.05 -9.61 -7.90
C THR A 200 18.64 -9.01 -8.06
N ASP A 201 17.70 -9.80 -8.58
CA ASP A 201 16.29 -9.42 -8.63
C ASP A 201 15.70 -9.18 -7.22
N VAL A 202 16.20 -9.91 -6.21
CA VAL A 202 15.85 -9.68 -4.79
C VAL A 202 16.26 -8.29 -4.32
N ALA A 203 17.47 -7.83 -4.68
CA ALA A 203 17.93 -6.49 -4.31
C ALA A 203 17.08 -5.39 -4.96
N ARG A 204 16.62 -5.61 -6.20
CA ARG A 204 15.66 -4.71 -6.87
C ARG A 204 14.33 -4.67 -6.13
N ALA A 205 13.74 -5.82 -5.80
CA ALA A 205 12.48 -5.90 -5.06
C ALA A 205 12.58 -5.19 -3.69
N ASN A 206 13.70 -5.33 -3.02
CA ASN A 206 13.96 -4.62 -1.76
C ASN A 206 13.96 -3.11 -1.96
N ARG A 207 14.67 -2.57 -2.98
CA ARG A 207 14.68 -1.13 -3.27
C ARG A 207 13.29 -0.60 -3.63
N GLN A 208 12.50 -1.35 -4.39
CA GLN A 208 11.10 -0.98 -4.66
C GLN A 208 10.29 -0.89 -3.36
N SER A 209 10.46 -1.86 -2.47
CA SER A 209 9.83 -1.83 -1.15
C SER A 209 10.30 -0.65 -0.29
N GLU A 210 11.58 -0.29 -0.35
CA GLU A 210 12.14 0.87 0.36
C GLU A 210 11.51 2.19 -0.12
N VAL A 211 11.33 2.36 -1.43
CA VAL A 211 10.67 3.54 -2.00
C VAL A 211 9.21 3.61 -1.55
N ILE A 212 8.46 2.51 -1.62
CA ILE A 212 7.06 2.45 -1.13
C ILE A 212 6.99 2.83 0.35
N GLN A 213 7.95 2.36 1.15
CA GLN A 213 8.01 2.69 2.57
C GLN A 213 8.34 4.17 2.81
N ALA A 214 9.25 4.74 2.02
CA ALA A 214 9.61 6.14 2.12
C ALA A 214 8.39 7.03 1.80
N VAL A 215 7.68 6.75 0.69
CA VAL A 215 6.41 7.43 0.36
C VAL A 215 5.41 7.37 1.51
N ALA A 216 5.15 6.16 2.04
CA ALA A 216 4.22 6.00 3.16
C ALA A 216 4.68 6.76 4.41
N THR A 217 5.98 6.72 4.72
CA THR A 217 6.55 7.41 5.88
C THR A 217 6.44 8.91 5.74
N ASP A 218 6.71 9.48 4.56
CA ASP A 218 6.66 10.91 4.32
C ASP A 218 5.23 11.44 4.35
N LEU A 219 4.27 10.70 3.81
CA LEU A 219 2.84 11.02 3.91
C LEU A 219 2.32 10.93 5.36
N MET A 220 2.91 10.11 6.22
CA MET A 220 2.53 9.99 7.64
C MET A 220 3.13 11.10 8.52
N LYS A 221 4.19 11.78 8.06
CA LYS A 221 4.73 12.96 8.77
C LYS A 221 3.69 14.09 8.79
N PRO A 222 3.58 14.90 9.86
CA PRO A 222 2.67 16.05 9.87
C PRO A 222 2.90 17.03 8.71
N THR A 223 4.13 17.13 8.23
CA THR A 223 4.51 17.93 7.05
C THR A 223 3.95 17.37 5.75
N GLY A 224 3.76 16.06 5.65
CA GLY A 224 3.20 15.39 4.48
C GLY A 224 1.65 15.43 4.39
N TRP A 225 0.96 15.79 5.48
CA TRP A 225 -0.51 15.79 5.49
C TRP A 225 -1.12 16.78 4.49
N SER A 226 -0.45 17.87 4.20
CA SER A 226 -0.88 18.83 3.18
C SER A 226 -0.84 18.25 1.76
N SER A 227 0.03 17.29 1.48
CA SER A 227 0.19 16.66 0.16
C SER A 227 -0.76 15.47 -0.06
N ILE A 228 -1.42 14.94 0.99
CA ILE A 228 -2.33 13.78 0.87
C ILE A 228 -3.48 14.04 -0.12
N PRO A 229 -4.19 15.20 -0.10
CA PRO A 229 -5.26 15.45 -1.07
C PRO A 229 -4.76 15.49 -2.51
N ASP A 230 -3.59 16.08 -2.74
CA ASP A 230 -2.98 16.21 -4.07
C ASP A 230 -2.48 14.86 -4.57
N ALA A 231 -1.77 14.10 -3.74
CA ALA A 231 -1.38 12.73 -4.04
C ALA A 231 -2.58 11.83 -4.37
N ASN A 232 -3.68 11.92 -3.59
CA ASN A 232 -4.88 11.13 -3.85
C ASN A 232 -5.57 11.53 -5.16
N ARG A 233 -5.64 12.83 -5.46
CA ARG A 233 -6.15 13.32 -6.74
C ARG A 233 -5.28 12.80 -7.89
N TYR A 234 -3.96 12.95 -7.81
CA TYR A 234 -3.01 12.49 -8.80
C TYR A 234 -3.14 10.98 -9.06
N MET A 235 -3.17 10.18 -8.00
CA MET A 235 -3.34 8.73 -8.13
C MET A 235 -4.65 8.34 -8.81
N LYS A 236 -5.74 9.07 -8.57
CA LYS A 236 -7.02 8.81 -9.23
C LYS A 236 -7.02 9.19 -10.71
N GLU A 237 -6.45 10.34 -11.04
CA GLU A 237 -6.50 10.91 -12.39
C GLU A 237 -5.46 10.27 -13.32
N GLU A 238 -4.25 10.02 -12.83
CA GLU A 238 -3.12 9.58 -13.65
C GLU A 238 -2.76 8.08 -13.50
N MET A 239 -3.23 7.43 -12.45
CA MET A 239 -2.88 6.03 -12.16
C MET A 239 -4.08 5.09 -12.11
N ASN A 240 -5.28 5.58 -12.47
CA ASN A 240 -6.54 4.84 -12.38
C ASN A 240 -6.77 4.17 -11.01
N LEU A 241 -6.35 4.85 -9.94
CA LEU A 241 -6.47 4.29 -8.60
C LEU A 241 -7.92 4.25 -8.14
N ASP A 242 -8.47 3.05 -8.02
CA ASP A 242 -9.79 2.81 -7.42
C ASP A 242 -9.62 2.21 -6.02
N VAL A 243 -9.26 3.08 -5.07
CA VAL A 243 -9.09 2.70 -3.66
C VAL A 243 -10.06 3.51 -2.80
N SER A 244 -10.86 2.81 -2.02
CA SER A 244 -11.78 3.41 -1.06
C SER A 244 -11.03 4.02 0.13
N VAL A 245 -11.65 4.99 0.81
CA VAL A 245 -11.11 5.57 2.05
C VAL A 245 -10.83 4.49 3.10
N ARG A 246 -11.68 3.45 3.19
CA ARG A 246 -11.45 2.30 4.08
C ARG A 246 -10.13 1.61 3.77
N GLN A 247 -9.88 1.27 2.52
CA GLN A 247 -8.65 0.58 2.09
C GLN A 247 -7.41 1.43 2.35
N MET A 248 -7.48 2.75 2.12
CA MET A 248 -6.40 3.68 2.48
C MET A 248 -6.12 3.66 3.98
N MET A 249 -7.16 3.69 4.81
CA MET A 249 -7.02 3.59 6.26
C MET A 249 -6.45 2.23 6.69
N THR A 250 -6.89 1.13 6.06
CA THR A 250 -6.37 -0.22 6.31
C THR A 250 -4.89 -0.34 5.96
N ALA A 251 -4.49 0.16 4.80
CA ALA A 251 -3.09 0.19 4.38
C ALA A 251 -2.23 1.02 5.34
N GLY A 252 -2.69 2.23 5.67
CA GLY A 252 -2.02 3.12 6.63
C GLY A 252 -1.87 2.47 8.02
N LEU A 253 -2.91 1.83 8.53
CA LEU A 253 -2.87 1.10 9.80
C LEU A 253 -1.88 -0.07 9.75
N SER A 254 -1.90 -0.87 8.68
CA SER A 254 -0.97 -2.00 8.51
C SER A 254 0.48 -1.55 8.48
N LEU A 255 0.77 -0.45 7.80
CA LEU A 255 2.11 0.15 7.77
C LEU A 255 2.51 0.72 9.13
N ALA A 256 1.59 1.45 9.81
CA ALA A 256 1.84 2.05 11.12
C ALA A 256 2.08 1.02 12.23
N LEU A 257 1.42 -0.14 12.16
CA LEU A 257 1.59 -1.25 13.09
C LEU A 257 2.89 -2.03 12.86
N LEU A 258 3.74 -1.60 11.93
CA LEU A 258 4.97 -2.31 11.54
C LEU A 258 4.69 -3.80 11.27
N SER A 259 3.65 -4.07 10.49
CA SER A 259 3.24 -5.43 10.14
C SER A 259 4.38 -6.21 9.52
N GLU A 260 4.45 -7.49 9.82
CA GLU A 260 5.41 -8.40 9.18
C GLU A 260 5.18 -8.40 7.67
N ARG A 261 6.28 -8.40 6.93
CA ARG A 261 6.25 -8.40 5.47
C ARG A 261 6.70 -9.74 4.96
N GLU A 262 5.87 -10.33 4.17
CA GLU A 262 6.13 -11.60 3.54
C GLU A 262 6.19 -11.43 2.04
N HIS A 263 7.27 -11.88 1.42
CA HIS A 263 7.42 -11.90 -0.02
C HIS A 263 7.18 -13.33 -0.52
N LEU A 264 6.20 -13.45 -1.42
CA LEU A 264 5.82 -14.68 -2.09
C LEU A 264 6.02 -14.51 -3.60
N GLU A 265 6.15 -15.60 -4.31
CA GLU A 265 6.32 -15.58 -5.76
C GLU A 265 5.56 -16.74 -6.40
N VAL A 266 4.99 -16.51 -7.58
CA VAL A 266 4.46 -17.58 -8.42
C VAL A 266 5.64 -18.32 -9.04
N GLU A 267 6.01 -19.45 -8.46
CA GLU A 267 7.10 -20.26 -8.98
C GLU A 267 6.71 -20.98 -10.27
N GLY A 268 7.58 -20.89 -11.28
CA GLY A 268 7.41 -21.51 -12.58
C GLY A 268 8.64 -22.27 -13.08
N VAL A 269 8.49 -22.94 -14.19
CA VAL A 269 9.58 -23.53 -14.98
C VAL A 269 9.57 -22.85 -16.35
N SER A 270 10.68 -22.19 -16.68
CA SER A 270 10.83 -21.52 -17.97
C SER A 270 11.09 -22.56 -19.07
N GLU A 271 10.13 -22.71 -19.98
CA GLU A 271 10.22 -23.64 -21.12
C GLU A 271 9.93 -22.90 -22.42
N ARG A 272 10.40 -23.52 -23.54
CA ARG A 272 10.18 -22.97 -24.87
C ARG A 272 9.05 -23.72 -25.56
N MET A 273 8.00 -22.98 -25.92
CA MET A 273 6.88 -23.48 -26.71
C MET A 273 6.80 -22.71 -28.04
N ASN A 274 6.90 -23.38 -29.18
CA ASN A 274 6.92 -22.78 -30.53
C ASN A 274 7.94 -21.62 -30.68
N GLY A 275 9.13 -21.80 -30.09
CA GLY A 275 10.20 -20.79 -30.17
C GLY A 275 10.12 -19.64 -29.19
N ILE A 276 9.03 -19.49 -28.41
CA ILE A 276 8.78 -18.44 -27.41
C ILE A 276 8.97 -19.02 -26.02
N PHE A 277 9.64 -18.29 -25.15
CA PHE A 277 9.77 -18.66 -23.74
C PHE A 277 8.50 -18.32 -22.97
N TYR A 278 8.02 -19.27 -22.17
CA TYR A 278 6.94 -19.12 -21.21
C TYR A 278 7.40 -19.64 -19.86
N ASP A 279 6.80 -19.11 -18.81
CA ASP A 279 7.01 -19.55 -17.44
C ASP A 279 5.78 -20.35 -16.99
N PHE A 280 5.92 -21.67 -16.91
CA PHE A 280 4.82 -22.59 -16.56
C PHE A 280 4.73 -22.70 -15.05
N PRO A 281 3.65 -22.24 -14.39
CA PRO A 281 3.49 -22.34 -12.95
C PRO A 281 3.58 -23.81 -12.48
N LYS A 282 4.40 -24.06 -11.47
CA LYS A 282 4.48 -25.36 -10.83
C LYS A 282 3.20 -25.65 -10.07
N LYS A 283 2.48 -26.69 -10.45
CA LYS A 283 1.11 -26.97 -9.92
C LYS A 283 1.06 -27.13 -8.41
N LYS A 284 2.07 -27.78 -7.82
CA LYS A 284 2.13 -28.04 -6.38
C LYS A 284 2.37 -26.74 -5.62
N GLU A 285 3.37 -25.99 -6.01
CA GLU A 285 3.78 -24.72 -5.42
C GLU A 285 2.68 -23.66 -5.55
N LEU A 286 2.01 -23.59 -6.71
CA LEU A 286 0.86 -22.71 -6.92
C LEU A 286 -0.31 -23.07 -6.00
N LYS A 287 -0.57 -24.37 -5.79
CA LYS A 287 -1.62 -24.81 -4.85
C LYS A 287 -1.26 -24.44 -3.41
N GLU A 288 0.00 -24.59 -3.01
CA GLU A 288 0.49 -24.21 -1.69
C GLU A 288 0.42 -22.69 -1.49
N LEU A 289 0.80 -21.91 -2.52
CA LEU A 289 0.69 -20.46 -2.53
C LEU A 289 -0.77 -20.02 -2.33
N ARG A 290 -1.71 -20.55 -3.11
CA ARG A 290 -3.16 -20.25 -2.98
C ARG A 290 -3.67 -20.55 -1.57
N ALA A 291 -3.36 -21.73 -1.03
CA ALA A 291 -3.76 -22.09 0.32
C ALA A 291 -3.16 -21.15 1.39
N LYS A 292 -1.96 -20.66 1.18
CA LYS A 292 -1.31 -19.70 2.08
C LYS A 292 -1.99 -18.33 2.02
N LEU A 293 -2.31 -17.84 0.82
CA LEU A 293 -3.04 -16.59 0.63
C LEU A 293 -4.42 -16.65 1.30
N ASP A 294 -5.17 -17.74 1.11
CA ASP A 294 -6.46 -17.98 1.76
C ASP A 294 -6.36 -18.01 3.28
N THR A 295 -5.38 -18.74 3.83
CA THR A 295 -5.23 -18.88 5.28
C THR A 295 -4.89 -17.54 5.92
N THR A 296 -4.07 -16.72 5.28
CA THR A 296 -3.71 -15.40 5.80
C THR A 296 -4.89 -14.45 5.72
N PHE A 297 -5.63 -14.46 4.62
CA PHE A 297 -6.74 -13.54 4.36
C PHE A 297 -8.01 -13.92 5.13
N TYR A 298 -8.40 -15.20 5.09
CA TYR A 298 -9.64 -15.70 5.70
C TYR A 298 -9.43 -16.40 7.03
N GLY A 299 -8.22 -16.84 7.36
CA GLY A 299 -7.93 -17.56 8.62
C GLY A 299 -8.19 -16.74 9.87
N THR A 300 -8.16 -15.41 9.76
CA THR A 300 -8.59 -14.48 10.81
C THR A 300 -10.11 -14.40 10.97
N LEU A 301 -10.89 -14.81 9.96
CA LEU A 301 -12.36 -14.75 9.98
C LEU A 301 -13.03 -16.10 10.25
N LYS A 302 -12.27 -17.22 10.14
CA LYS A 302 -12.81 -18.59 10.34
C LYS A 302 -12.60 -19.18 11.74
N ASN A 303 -11.88 -18.47 12.61
CA ASN A 303 -11.62 -18.93 14.00
C ASN A 303 -12.54 -18.28 15.04
N ASP A 304 -13.61 -17.65 14.61
CA ASP A 304 -14.78 -17.25 15.41
C ASP A 304 -16.00 -18.08 14.94
#